data_67add3005dcd11943888a639bc96ddc0
#
_entry.id   67add3005dcd11943888a639bc96ddc0
#
_cell.length_a   1.000
_cell.length_b   1.000
_cell.length_c   1.000
_cell.angle_alpha   90.00
_cell.angle_beta   90.00
_cell.angle_gamma   90.00
#
_symmetry.space_group_name_H-M   'P 1'
#
loop_
_entity.id
_entity.type
_entity.pdbx_description
1 polymer ?
#
loop_
_entity_poly.entity_id
_entity_poly.type
_entity_poly.pdbx_seq_one_letter_code
_entity_poly.pdbx_strand_id
1 'polypeptide(L)'
;MAIQQVDRYIPEGSTAFYRASISDEKGVRISSSDINSITLTLYDVASGSVINSRDGQDVNGANNGTYVSSNAGITGATNADPIVITSNAHGLSSKDIVNVSGVLGIPNANGTFGITKVDANSFSLDRSASNGTYTSGGTWTYSLFTMELGADDNTIVGSGVGADQPELHRALFTVTYDTTRTITHEVDLYVQQLTKV
;
A
#
# COMPACT_ATOMS: atom_id res chain seq x y z
N MET A 1 -8.82 -3.97 1.78
CA MET A 1 -7.45 -3.43 1.79
C MET A 1 -6.53 -4.47 2.39
N ALA A 2 -5.54 -4.96 1.65
CA ALA A 2 -4.55 -5.91 2.19
C ALA A 2 -3.38 -5.10 2.73
N ILE A 3 -3.16 -5.17 4.04
CA ILE A 3 -2.10 -4.46 4.73
C ILE A 3 -1.00 -5.45 5.03
N GLN A 4 0.22 -5.13 4.63
CA GLN A 4 1.40 -5.76 5.18
C GLN A 4 1.76 -4.99 6.45
N GLN A 5 1.46 -5.57 7.60
CA GLN A 5 1.77 -5.00 8.91
C GLN A 5 3.30 -4.95 9.06
N VAL A 6 3.83 -3.77 9.21
CA VAL A 6 5.22 -3.53 9.64
C VAL A 6 5.36 -3.96 11.10
N ASP A 7 6.56 -4.27 11.54
CA ASP A 7 6.87 -4.76 12.89
C ASP A 7 6.08 -4.00 13.96
N ARG A 8 5.45 -4.78 14.83
CA ARG A 8 4.49 -4.33 15.84
C ARG A 8 5.10 -3.40 16.88
N TYR A 9 6.42 -3.41 17.02
CA TYR A 9 7.18 -2.60 17.97
C TYR A 9 8.17 -1.73 17.22
N ILE A 10 8.05 -0.43 17.45
CA ILE A 10 8.91 0.60 16.86
C ILE A 10 9.75 1.18 17.98
N PRO A 11 11.09 1.16 17.89
CA PRO A 11 11.93 1.87 18.85
C PRO A 11 11.62 3.37 18.82
N GLU A 12 11.50 3.98 20.02
CA GLU A 12 11.33 5.43 20.14
C GLU A 12 12.41 6.17 19.33
N GLY A 13 11.99 7.21 18.60
CA GLY A 13 12.88 8.02 17.77
C GLY A 13 13.42 7.32 16.52
N SER A 14 12.88 6.15 16.16
CA SER A 14 13.24 5.49 14.90
C SER A 14 12.24 5.80 13.77
N THR A 15 12.59 5.39 12.56
CA THR A 15 11.73 5.55 11.38
C THR A 15 10.92 4.29 11.13
N ALA A 16 9.63 4.45 10.84
CA ALA A 16 8.73 3.38 10.42
C ALA A 16 8.19 3.63 9.02
N PHE A 17 8.00 2.55 8.24
CA PHE A 17 7.44 2.62 6.90
C PHE A 17 6.08 1.95 6.86
N TYR A 18 5.11 2.66 6.31
CA TYR A 18 3.79 2.14 6.00
C TYR A 18 3.62 2.00 4.49
N ARG A 19 3.02 0.90 4.06
CA ARG A 19 2.71 0.64 2.66
C ARG A 19 1.31 0.06 2.53
N ALA A 20 0.52 0.61 1.62
CA ALA A 20 -0.83 0.14 1.35
C ALA A 20 -1.20 0.28 -0.12
N SER A 21 -2.12 -0.55 -0.56
CA SER A 21 -2.87 -0.30 -1.78
C SER A 21 -4.25 0.21 -1.44
N ILE A 22 -4.71 1.21 -2.16
CA ILE A 22 -6.02 1.83 -1.93
C ILE A 22 -7.00 1.30 -2.97
N SER A 23 -8.12 0.75 -2.51
CA SER A 23 -9.18 0.20 -3.35
C SER A 23 -10.53 0.69 -2.85
N ASP A 24 -11.47 0.84 -3.76
CA ASP A 24 -12.86 1.15 -3.42
C ASP A 24 -13.57 -0.02 -2.70
N GLU A 25 -14.84 0.15 -2.38
CA GLU A 25 -15.68 -0.84 -1.72
C GLU A 25 -15.91 -2.13 -2.55
N LYS A 26 -15.63 -2.09 -3.84
CA LYS A 26 -15.68 -3.25 -4.75
C LYS A 26 -14.34 -3.95 -4.91
N GLY A 27 -13.29 -3.43 -4.25
CA GLY A 27 -11.93 -3.94 -4.38
C GLY A 27 -11.19 -3.47 -5.63
N VAL A 28 -11.73 -2.50 -6.37
CA VAL A 28 -11.08 -1.92 -7.54
C VAL A 28 -10.04 -0.89 -7.06
N ARG A 29 -8.82 -0.97 -7.59
CA ARG A 29 -7.74 -0.03 -7.29
C ARG A 29 -8.11 1.37 -7.74
N ILE A 30 -7.97 2.34 -6.85
CA ILE A 30 -8.23 3.76 -7.17
C ILE A 30 -7.00 4.31 -7.88
N SER A 31 -7.22 5.05 -8.96
CA SER A 31 -6.14 5.75 -9.67
C SER A 31 -5.66 6.95 -8.86
N SER A 32 -4.39 7.32 -8.98
CA SER A 32 -3.86 8.53 -8.35
C SER A 32 -4.55 9.81 -8.86
N SER A 33 -5.09 9.79 -10.09
CA SER A 33 -5.88 10.90 -10.64
C SER A 33 -7.24 11.08 -9.96
N ASP A 34 -7.77 10.04 -9.33
CA ASP A 34 -9.09 10.03 -8.70
C ASP A 34 -9.02 10.30 -7.18
N ILE A 35 -7.80 10.34 -6.62
CA ILE A 35 -7.55 10.71 -5.23
C ILE A 35 -7.54 12.23 -5.08
N ASN A 36 -8.45 12.74 -4.26
CA ASN A 36 -8.50 14.18 -3.94
C ASN A 36 -7.55 14.52 -2.78
N SER A 37 -7.51 13.68 -1.74
CA SER A 37 -6.60 13.86 -0.61
C SER A 37 -6.33 12.53 0.09
N ILE A 38 -5.18 12.45 0.71
CA ILE A 38 -4.84 11.43 1.73
C ILE A 38 -4.35 12.20 2.94
N THR A 39 -5.06 12.11 4.05
CA THR A 39 -4.66 12.79 5.28
C THR A 39 -4.28 11.79 6.37
N LEU A 40 -3.34 12.20 7.23
CA LEU A 40 -2.88 11.46 8.40
C LEU A 40 -3.21 12.22 9.67
N THR A 41 -3.86 11.56 10.62
CA THR A 41 -3.87 11.96 12.03
C THR A 41 -3.13 10.90 12.84
N LEU A 42 -2.11 11.31 13.61
CA LEU A 42 -1.32 10.43 14.45
C LEU A 42 -1.47 10.87 15.91
N TYR A 43 -1.89 9.96 16.78
CA TYR A 43 -2.15 10.28 18.18
C TYR A 43 -1.82 9.12 19.13
N ASP A 44 -1.51 9.47 20.39
CA ASP A 44 -1.45 8.51 21.48
C ASP A 44 -2.87 8.08 21.88
N VAL A 45 -3.13 6.78 21.88
CA VAL A 45 -4.47 6.22 22.13
C VAL A 45 -4.92 6.46 23.58
N ALA A 46 -4.00 6.49 24.53
CA ALA A 46 -4.32 6.65 25.95
C ALA A 46 -4.75 8.07 26.31
N SER A 47 -4.04 9.08 25.80
CA SER A 47 -4.31 10.49 26.11
C SER A 47 -5.13 11.21 25.03
N GLY A 48 -5.19 10.68 23.81
CA GLY A 48 -5.74 11.37 22.65
C GLY A 48 -4.85 12.51 22.13
N SER A 49 -3.63 12.64 22.65
CA SER A 49 -2.71 13.72 22.24
C SER A 49 -2.19 13.49 20.83
N VAL A 50 -2.28 14.51 19.98
CA VAL A 50 -1.70 14.49 18.63
C VAL A 50 -0.16 14.47 18.73
N ILE A 51 0.46 13.63 17.92
CA ILE A 51 1.90 13.44 17.85
C ILE A 51 2.45 14.21 16.66
N ASN A 52 3.56 14.92 16.86
CA ASN A 52 4.30 15.66 15.82
C ASN A 52 3.40 16.53 14.92
N SER A 53 2.35 17.14 15.48
CA SER A 53 1.39 17.98 14.76
C SER A 53 0.71 17.29 13.55
N ARG A 54 0.67 15.96 13.54
CA ARG A 54 -0.01 15.16 12.53
C ARG A 54 -1.52 15.11 12.83
N ASP A 55 -2.24 16.20 12.56
CA ASP A 55 -3.70 16.29 12.71
C ASP A 55 -4.36 16.65 11.38
N GLY A 56 -4.89 15.64 10.68
CA GLY A 56 -5.46 15.79 9.35
C GLY A 56 -4.44 16.29 8.31
N GLN A 57 -3.16 16.03 8.52
CA GLN A 57 -2.09 16.51 7.67
C GLN A 57 -2.14 15.82 6.30
N ASP A 58 -2.08 16.60 5.21
CA ASP A 58 -2.01 16.06 3.86
C ASP A 58 -0.69 15.28 3.65
N VAL A 59 -0.84 14.03 3.21
CA VAL A 59 0.25 13.10 2.90
C VAL A 59 0.17 12.55 1.47
N ASN A 60 -0.62 13.18 0.62
CA ASN A 60 -0.71 12.84 -0.80
C ASN A 60 0.38 13.56 -1.61
N GLY A 61 1.55 12.96 -1.68
CA GLY A 61 2.72 13.57 -2.33
C GLY A 61 3.41 14.65 -1.48
N ALA A 62 3.13 14.69 -0.17
CA ALA A 62 3.68 15.63 0.78
C ALA A 62 3.96 14.95 2.13
N ASN A 63 4.72 15.60 3.01
CA ASN A 63 4.93 15.18 4.40
C ASN A 63 5.33 13.70 4.54
N ASN A 64 6.23 13.24 3.67
CA ASN A 64 6.75 11.87 3.57
C ASN A 64 5.74 10.81 3.09
N GLY A 65 4.58 11.21 2.60
CA GLY A 65 3.61 10.35 1.95
C GLY A 65 3.70 10.43 0.43
N THR A 66 3.50 9.32 -0.25
CA THR A 66 3.48 9.25 -1.71
C THR A 66 2.46 8.24 -2.18
N TYR A 67 1.60 8.63 -3.12
CA TYR A 67 0.69 7.72 -3.79
C TYR A 67 0.99 7.68 -5.28
N VAL A 68 1.28 6.49 -5.79
CA VAL A 68 1.53 6.25 -7.21
C VAL A 68 0.55 5.23 -7.76
N SER A 69 0.12 5.42 -9.00
CA SER A 69 -0.66 4.44 -9.74
C SER A 69 -0.20 4.34 -11.17
N SER A 70 -0.39 3.17 -11.76
CA SER A 70 -0.09 2.89 -13.17
C SER A 70 -1.04 1.83 -13.70
N ASN A 71 -1.36 1.89 -14.97
CA ASN A 71 -2.13 0.88 -15.67
C ASN A 71 -1.70 0.80 -17.14
N ALA A 72 -1.87 -0.35 -17.74
CA ALA A 72 -1.72 -0.50 -19.18
C ALA A 72 -2.47 -1.72 -19.71
N GLY A 73 -2.59 -1.78 -21.04
CA GLY A 73 -3.16 -2.92 -21.75
C GLY A 73 -2.22 -4.12 -21.75
N ILE A 74 -2.83 -5.29 -21.82
CA ILE A 74 -2.15 -6.58 -22.02
C ILE A 74 -2.24 -6.95 -23.49
N THR A 75 -1.10 -7.25 -24.10
CA THR A 75 -1.00 -7.64 -25.52
C THR A 75 -0.74 -9.13 -25.71
N GLY A 76 -0.44 -9.85 -24.62
CA GLY A 76 -0.20 -11.28 -24.66
C GLY A 76 -0.16 -11.89 -23.26
N ALA A 77 -0.46 -13.18 -23.19
CA ALA A 77 -0.25 -13.99 -21.98
C ALA A 77 0.12 -15.42 -22.39
N THR A 78 1.05 -16.04 -21.66
CA THR A 78 1.51 -17.40 -21.97
C THR A 78 0.60 -18.47 -21.37
N ASN A 79 0.52 -19.61 -22.03
CA ASN A 79 -0.03 -20.82 -21.44
C ASN A 79 1.09 -21.54 -20.65
N ALA A 80 1.42 -21.00 -19.48
CA ALA A 80 2.54 -21.48 -18.65
C ALA A 80 2.21 -21.38 -17.17
N ASP A 81 3.09 -21.92 -16.36
CA ASP A 81 3.09 -21.86 -14.89
C ASP A 81 4.49 -21.41 -14.41
N PRO A 82 4.64 -20.14 -13.93
CA PRO A 82 3.61 -19.09 -13.87
C PRO A 82 3.25 -18.51 -15.25
N ILE A 83 2.06 -17.89 -15.33
CA ILE A 83 1.62 -17.13 -16.50
C ILE A 83 2.51 -15.92 -16.67
N VAL A 84 3.02 -15.69 -17.90
CA VAL A 84 3.77 -14.47 -18.24
C VAL A 84 2.87 -13.55 -19.06
N ILE A 85 2.72 -12.33 -18.59
CA ILE A 85 1.97 -11.25 -19.24
C ILE A 85 2.91 -10.43 -20.11
N THR A 86 2.47 -10.08 -21.31
CA THR A 86 3.13 -9.10 -22.16
C THR A 86 2.40 -7.76 -22.09
N SER A 87 3.10 -6.71 -21.68
CA SER A 87 2.61 -5.33 -21.62
C SER A 87 3.77 -4.38 -21.83
N ASN A 88 3.75 -3.66 -22.94
CA ASN A 88 4.88 -2.86 -23.39
C ASN A 88 5.24 -1.75 -22.38
N ALA A 89 6.52 -1.63 -22.06
CA ALA A 89 7.09 -0.60 -21.17
C ALA A 89 6.33 -0.46 -19.84
N HIS A 90 5.97 -1.58 -19.21
CA HIS A 90 5.07 -1.61 -18.04
C HIS A 90 5.60 -0.87 -16.80
N GLY A 91 6.89 -0.63 -16.66
CA GLY A 91 7.48 0.13 -15.55
C GLY A 91 7.43 -0.54 -14.17
N LEU A 92 6.85 -1.74 -14.06
CA LEU A 92 6.72 -2.47 -12.81
C LEU A 92 8.06 -3.04 -12.34
N SER A 93 8.14 -3.32 -11.04
CA SER A 93 9.25 -3.99 -10.37
C SER A 93 8.80 -5.33 -9.79
N SER A 94 9.74 -6.28 -9.63
CA SER A 94 9.43 -7.54 -8.94
C SER A 94 8.95 -7.25 -7.51
N LYS A 95 7.93 -8.00 -7.07
CA LYS A 95 7.17 -7.86 -5.82
C LYS A 95 6.08 -6.78 -5.84
N ASP A 96 5.91 -6.03 -6.92
CA ASP A 96 4.71 -5.21 -7.07
C ASP A 96 3.47 -6.11 -7.09
N ILE A 97 2.34 -5.55 -6.62
CA ILE A 97 1.06 -6.24 -6.63
C ILE A 97 0.16 -5.55 -7.63
N VAL A 98 -0.25 -6.29 -8.65
CA VAL A 98 -1.14 -5.81 -9.72
C VAL A 98 -2.52 -6.46 -9.62
N ASN A 99 -3.55 -5.76 -10.09
CA ASN A 99 -4.84 -6.33 -10.39
C ASN A 99 -4.96 -6.47 -11.91
N VAL A 100 -5.20 -7.68 -12.39
CA VAL A 100 -5.40 -8.02 -13.81
C VAL A 100 -6.86 -8.30 -14.06
N SER A 101 -7.42 -7.73 -15.12
CA SER A 101 -8.82 -7.92 -15.50
C SER A 101 -9.00 -7.94 -17.03
N GLY A 102 -10.06 -8.63 -17.49
CA GLY A 102 -10.45 -8.65 -18.90
C GLY A 102 -9.54 -9.47 -19.83
N VAL A 103 -8.66 -10.31 -19.30
CA VAL A 103 -7.90 -11.29 -20.10
C VAL A 103 -8.86 -12.38 -20.56
N LEU A 104 -8.93 -12.55 -21.88
CA LEU A 104 -9.76 -13.59 -22.52
C LEU A 104 -8.90 -14.79 -22.95
N GLY A 105 -9.48 -15.99 -22.76
CA GLY A 105 -8.83 -17.25 -23.11
C GLY A 105 -7.99 -17.87 -21.99
N ILE A 106 -7.58 -17.08 -20.97
CA ILE A 106 -6.91 -17.57 -19.77
C ILE A 106 -7.62 -16.96 -18.54
N PRO A 107 -8.76 -17.51 -18.09
CA PRO A 107 -9.48 -17.00 -16.92
C PRO A 107 -8.62 -16.83 -15.67
N ASN A 108 -7.69 -17.75 -15.43
CA ASN A 108 -6.78 -17.71 -14.28
C ASN A 108 -5.76 -16.55 -14.30
N ALA A 109 -5.64 -15.82 -15.41
CA ALA A 109 -4.83 -14.62 -15.46
C ALA A 109 -5.54 -13.40 -14.83
N ASN A 110 -6.86 -13.48 -14.57
CA ASN A 110 -7.62 -12.40 -13.95
C ASN A 110 -7.60 -12.52 -12.43
N GLY A 111 -7.29 -11.42 -11.74
CA GLY A 111 -7.20 -11.38 -10.29
C GLY A 111 -6.08 -10.47 -9.77
N THR A 112 -5.77 -10.60 -8.50
CA THR A 112 -4.68 -9.84 -7.86
C THR A 112 -3.47 -10.74 -7.66
N PHE A 113 -2.32 -10.32 -8.17
CA PHE A 113 -1.09 -11.09 -8.16
C PHE A 113 0.11 -10.24 -7.70
N GLY A 114 0.99 -10.83 -6.91
CA GLY A 114 2.39 -10.42 -6.87
C GLY A 114 3.03 -10.74 -8.22
N ILE A 115 4.02 -9.96 -8.62
CA ILE A 115 4.68 -10.17 -9.90
C ILE A 115 6.19 -10.33 -9.76
N THR A 116 6.76 -11.05 -10.71
CA THR A 116 8.19 -11.07 -10.95
C THR A 116 8.46 -10.47 -12.33
N LYS A 117 9.25 -9.39 -12.37
CA LYS A 117 9.66 -8.75 -13.62
C LYS A 117 10.55 -9.69 -14.42
N VAL A 118 10.20 -9.94 -15.67
CA VAL A 118 11.00 -10.70 -16.63
C VAL A 118 11.90 -9.75 -17.41
N ASP A 119 11.31 -8.72 -18.04
CA ASP A 119 12.01 -7.66 -18.76
C ASP A 119 11.20 -6.35 -18.77
N ALA A 120 11.51 -5.40 -19.65
CA ALA A 120 10.82 -4.12 -19.74
C ALA A 120 9.36 -4.24 -20.24
N ASN A 121 9.03 -5.35 -20.92
CA ASN A 121 7.76 -5.55 -21.61
C ASN A 121 7.00 -6.79 -21.11
N SER A 122 7.54 -7.51 -20.13
CA SER A 122 6.91 -8.72 -19.62
C SER A 122 7.15 -8.94 -18.12
N PHE A 123 6.16 -9.54 -17.46
CA PHE A 123 6.22 -9.94 -16.06
C PHE A 123 5.41 -11.22 -15.83
N SER A 124 5.83 -12.06 -14.90
CA SER A 124 5.08 -13.23 -14.49
C SER A 124 4.11 -12.91 -13.35
N LEU A 125 2.96 -13.58 -13.36
CA LEU A 125 1.99 -13.57 -12.27
C LEU A 125 2.38 -14.65 -11.26
N ASP A 126 2.89 -14.26 -10.10
CA ASP A 126 3.40 -15.21 -9.11
C ASP A 126 2.32 -16.19 -8.65
N ARG A 127 2.68 -17.48 -8.58
CA ARG A 127 1.79 -18.59 -8.17
C ARG A 127 0.55 -18.77 -9.06
N SER A 128 0.56 -18.24 -10.27
CA SER A 128 -0.49 -18.50 -11.26
C SER A 128 -0.18 -19.74 -12.07
N ALA A 129 -1.23 -20.41 -12.54
CA ALA A 129 -1.12 -21.49 -13.52
C ALA A 129 -2.16 -21.27 -14.62
N SER A 130 -1.74 -21.38 -15.87
CA SER A 130 -2.63 -21.20 -17.00
C SER A 130 -3.67 -22.32 -17.09
N ASN A 131 -4.87 -21.95 -17.49
CA ASN A 131 -5.96 -22.88 -17.77
C ASN A 131 -6.56 -22.68 -19.17
N GLY A 132 -5.77 -22.12 -20.10
CA GLY A 132 -6.23 -21.87 -21.46
C GLY A 132 -5.18 -21.23 -22.36
N THR A 133 -5.62 -20.66 -23.46
CA THR A 133 -4.76 -19.95 -24.41
C THR A 133 -5.27 -18.52 -24.57
N TYR A 134 -4.37 -17.55 -24.44
CA TYR A 134 -4.71 -16.14 -24.60
C TYR A 134 -5.32 -15.88 -25.99
N THR A 135 -6.46 -15.21 -25.99
CA THR A 135 -7.13 -14.81 -27.22
C THR A 135 -7.07 -13.33 -27.46
N SER A 136 -7.35 -12.52 -26.45
CA SER A 136 -7.29 -11.06 -26.55
C SER A 136 -7.56 -10.36 -25.21
N GLY A 137 -7.38 -9.04 -25.20
CA GLY A 137 -7.84 -8.14 -24.14
C GLY A 137 -7.01 -8.22 -22.87
N GLY A 138 -7.51 -7.54 -21.87
CA GLY A 138 -6.93 -7.44 -20.54
C GLY A 138 -6.22 -6.12 -20.30
N THR A 139 -6.31 -5.71 -19.06
CA THR A 139 -5.57 -4.58 -18.48
C THR A 139 -5.02 -4.99 -17.13
N TRP A 140 -3.92 -4.39 -16.72
CA TRP A 140 -3.45 -4.46 -15.36
C TRP A 140 -3.47 -3.07 -14.73
N THR A 141 -3.69 -3.03 -13.43
CA THR A 141 -3.60 -1.81 -12.62
C THR A 141 -2.68 -2.04 -11.43
N TYR A 142 -1.89 -1.05 -11.11
CA TYR A 142 -1.00 -1.00 -9.96
C TYR A 142 -1.28 0.28 -9.18
N SER A 143 -1.28 0.20 -7.85
CA SER A 143 -1.26 1.39 -7.01
C SER A 143 -0.55 1.09 -5.70
N LEU A 144 0.20 2.06 -5.20
CA LEU A 144 0.93 1.96 -3.95
C LEU A 144 0.92 3.31 -3.23
N PHE A 145 0.41 3.32 -2.01
CA PHE A 145 0.65 4.37 -1.03
C PHE A 145 1.83 3.97 -0.15
N THR A 146 2.78 4.86 0.01
CA THR A 146 3.90 4.71 0.94
C THR A 146 3.93 5.92 1.85
N MET A 147 4.19 5.68 3.13
CA MET A 147 4.35 6.72 4.15
C MET A 147 5.56 6.39 5.00
N GLU A 148 6.40 7.38 5.23
CA GLU A 148 7.49 7.34 6.20
C GLU A 148 7.08 8.12 7.43
N LEU A 149 6.97 7.44 8.57
CA LEU A 149 6.85 8.03 9.89
C LEU A 149 8.24 8.21 10.46
N GLY A 150 8.72 9.44 10.50
CA GLY A 150 10.06 9.77 10.95
C GLY A 150 10.26 9.63 12.47
N ALA A 151 11.44 9.99 12.94
CA ALA A 151 11.78 9.89 14.36
C ALA A 151 10.81 10.67 15.27
N ASP A 152 10.39 11.85 14.85
CA ASP A 152 9.47 12.70 15.63
C ASP A 152 8.03 12.15 15.66
N ASP A 153 7.65 11.34 14.66
CA ASP A 153 6.36 10.64 14.62
C ASP A 153 6.31 9.45 15.60
N ASN A 154 7.46 8.97 16.04
CA ASN A 154 7.63 7.82 16.92
C ASN A 154 8.24 8.24 18.28
N THR A 155 7.86 9.40 18.75
CA THR A 155 8.26 9.93 20.08
C THR A 155 7.17 9.59 21.10
N ILE A 156 7.57 9.05 22.26
CA ILE A 156 6.68 8.81 23.40
C ILE A 156 6.23 10.16 23.97
N VAL A 157 4.91 10.36 24.05
CA VAL A 157 4.31 11.63 24.52
C VAL A 157 3.52 11.46 25.83
N GLY A 158 3.20 10.23 26.22
CA GLY A 158 2.47 9.91 27.44
C GLY A 158 3.35 10.06 28.68
N SER A 159 2.85 10.78 29.70
CA SER A 159 3.47 10.82 31.02
C SER A 159 3.12 9.58 31.81
N GLY A 160 4.12 8.76 32.18
CA GLY A 160 3.93 7.59 33.03
C GLY A 160 4.06 6.24 32.37
N VAL A 161 4.43 6.20 31.10
CA VAL A 161 4.85 4.97 30.43
C VAL A 161 6.23 4.61 30.99
N GLY A 162 6.32 3.54 31.76
CA GLY A 162 7.62 3.04 32.26
C GLY A 162 8.48 2.56 31.10
N ALA A 163 9.78 2.51 31.28
CA ALA A 163 10.74 2.07 30.26
C ALA A 163 10.43 0.69 29.64
N ASP A 164 9.59 -0.11 30.29
CA ASP A 164 9.21 -1.46 29.88
C ASP A 164 7.79 -1.55 29.29
N GLN A 165 7.07 -0.42 29.13
CA GLN A 165 5.72 -0.40 28.59
C GLN A 165 5.70 0.36 27.27
N PRO A 166 5.29 -0.26 26.16
CA PRO A 166 5.13 0.45 24.91
C PRO A 166 3.95 1.42 24.96
N GLU A 167 4.11 2.59 24.35
CA GLU A 167 2.99 3.51 24.10
C GLU A 167 2.28 3.11 22.81
N LEU A 168 0.95 3.09 22.84
CA LEU A 168 0.14 2.77 21.67
C LEU A 168 -0.20 4.05 20.91
N HIS A 169 0.42 4.21 19.76
CA HIS A 169 0.08 5.24 18.80
C HIS A 169 -0.91 4.70 17.76
N ARG A 170 -1.81 5.55 17.31
CA ARG A 170 -2.71 5.23 16.20
C ARG A 170 -2.52 6.21 15.07
N ALA A 171 -2.20 5.69 13.90
CA ALA A 171 -2.20 6.40 12.63
C ALA A 171 -3.55 6.20 11.94
N LEU A 172 -4.34 7.26 11.83
CA LEU A 172 -5.61 7.30 11.11
C LEU A 172 -5.37 7.92 9.73
N PHE A 173 -5.47 7.13 8.69
CA PHE A 173 -5.44 7.59 7.31
C PHE A 173 -6.86 7.79 6.79
N THR A 174 -7.13 8.97 6.23
CA THR A 174 -8.40 9.30 5.58
C THR A 174 -8.13 9.62 4.12
N VAL A 175 -8.69 8.81 3.23
CA VAL A 175 -8.58 8.97 1.77
C VAL A 175 -9.89 9.49 1.23
N THR A 176 -9.86 10.63 0.55
CA THR A 176 -11.02 11.16 -0.18
C THR A 176 -10.77 10.98 -1.68
N TYR A 177 -11.72 10.37 -2.38
CA TYR A 177 -11.63 10.08 -3.81
C TYR A 177 -12.97 10.34 -4.51
N ASP A 178 -12.97 10.36 -5.85
CA ASP A 178 -14.06 10.91 -6.62
C ASP A 178 -14.35 12.35 -6.15
N THR A 179 -15.57 12.73 -5.92
CA THR A 179 -15.90 14.05 -5.41
C THR A 179 -16.19 14.07 -3.91
N THR A 180 -16.63 12.95 -3.32
CA THR A 180 -17.14 12.93 -1.92
C THR A 180 -16.95 11.61 -1.19
N ARG A 181 -16.39 10.59 -1.83
CA ARG A 181 -16.21 9.28 -1.18
C ARG A 181 -15.01 9.28 -0.27
N THR A 182 -15.15 8.67 0.88
CA THR A 182 -14.09 8.62 1.90
C THR A 182 -13.86 7.18 2.36
N ILE A 183 -12.60 6.82 2.48
CA ILE A 183 -12.15 5.56 3.10
C ILE A 183 -11.27 5.94 4.28
N THR A 184 -11.53 5.35 5.45
CA THR A 184 -10.67 5.48 6.63
C THR A 184 -9.95 4.18 6.91
N HIS A 185 -8.73 4.29 7.40
CA HIS A 185 -7.92 3.15 7.80
C HIS A 185 -7.09 3.50 9.02
N GLU A 186 -7.13 2.63 10.04
CA GLU A 186 -6.37 2.78 11.28
C GLU A 186 -5.22 1.78 11.32
N VAL A 187 -4.07 2.24 11.79
CA VAL A 187 -2.89 1.40 12.05
C VAL A 187 -2.41 1.65 13.46
N ASP A 188 -2.34 0.60 14.24
CA ASP A 188 -1.82 0.64 15.60
C ASP A 188 -0.31 0.36 15.61
N LEU A 189 0.45 1.26 16.22
CA LEU A 189 1.90 1.23 16.33
C LEU A 189 2.29 1.22 17.81
N TYR A 190 3.07 0.23 18.23
CA TYR A 190 3.58 0.17 19.60
C TYR A 190 4.98 0.80 19.62
N VAL A 191 5.09 1.99 20.20
CA VAL A 191 6.37 2.69 20.35
C VAL A 191 6.98 2.36 21.70
N GLN A 192 8.19 1.84 21.71
CA GLN A 192 8.88 1.37 22.90
C GLN A 192 10.18 2.13 23.12
N GLN A 193 10.39 2.59 24.34
CA GLN A 193 11.65 3.16 24.76
C GLN A 193 12.72 2.07 24.79
N LEU A 194 13.85 2.30 24.12
CA LEU A 194 15.01 1.43 24.22
C LEU A 194 15.69 1.68 25.57
N THR A 195 15.57 0.76 26.51
CA THR A 195 16.41 0.78 27.71
C THR A 195 17.87 0.60 27.32
N LYS A 196 18.73 1.55 27.72
CA LYS A 196 20.16 1.32 27.65
C LYS A 196 20.50 0.11 28.54
N VAL A 197 20.98 -0.96 27.95
CA VAL A 197 21.62 -2.06 28.65
C VAL A 197 23.02 -1.63 29.05
#